data_6f68437c18cfda1e81c1cd8c256b8cc3
#
_entry.id   6f68437c18cfda1e81c1cd8c256b8cc3
#
_cell.length_a   1.000
_cell.length_b   1.000
_cell.length_c   1.000
_cell.angle_alpha   90.00
_cell.angle_beta   90.00
_cell.angle_gamma   90.00
#
_symmetry.space_group_name_H-M   'P 1'
#
loop_
_entity.id
_entity.type
_entity.pdbx_description
1 polymer ?
#
loop_
_entity_poly.entity_id
_entity_poly.type
_entity_poly.pdbx_seq_one_letter_code
_entity_poly.pdbx_strand_id
1 'polypeptide(L)'
;MSIAGNQDTMLRYINSAHSDVSMMAEDAVFTIMATGQEHHGRDGILGMLTYFYHIAFDATAITKVMLVGENNAMVEGDFVGKHIGEFAGIPATGKDVRVPLCVVYDLENDEIKRGRVYFEMPALMQQLGVPMG
;
A
#
# COMPACT_ATOMS: atom_id res chain seq x y z
N MET A 1 8.10 -19.35 13.15
CA MET A 1 7.30 -18.11 12.93
C MET A 1 6.67 -17.69 14.24
N SER A 2 6.77 -16.44 14.55
CA SER A 2 6.25 -15.92 15.81
C SER A 2 5.55 -14.60 15.58
N ILE A 3 4.60 -14.27 16.47
CA ILE A 3 3.94 -12.97 16.46
C ILE A 3 4.98 -11.86 16.65
N ALA A 4 5.94 -12.04 17.55
CA ALA A 4 6.98 -11.04 17.79
C ALA A 4 7.87 -10.80 16.56
N GLY A 5 8.26 -11.86 15.84
CA GLY A 5 9.02 -11.73 14.59
C GLY A 5 8.23 -11.04 13.51
N ASN A 6 6.95 -11.36 13.38
CA ASN A 6 6.06 -10.72 12.42
C ASN A 6 5.82 -9.25 12.76
N GLN A 7 5.69 -8.91 14.06
CA GLN A 7 5.58 -7.52 14.50
C GLN A 7 6.81 -6.71 14.10
N ASP A 8 8.00 -7.27 14.31
CA ASP A 8 9.24 -6.61 13.91
C ASP A 8 9.29 -6.36 12.41
N THR A 9 8.94 -7.37 11.61
CA THR A 9 8.87 -7.27 10.15
C THR A 9 7.93 -6.16 9.70
N MET A 10 6.72 -6.14 10.26
CA MET A 10 5.72 -5.14 9.90
C MET A 10 6.14 -3.73 10.32
N LEU A 11 6.73 -3.58 11.50
CA LEU A 11 7.21 -2.27 11.95
C LEU A 11 8.34 -1.75 11.07
N ARG A 12 9.28 -2.61 10.66
CA ARG A 12 10.35 -2.20 9.74
C ARG A 12 9.78 -1.72 8.41
N TYR A 13 8.79 -2.45 7.88
CA TYR A 13 8.16 -2.08 6.61
C TYR A 13 7.42 -0.75 6.73
N ILE A 14 6.54 -0.61 7.72
CA ILE A 14 5.74 0.60 7.90
C ILE A 14 6.64 1.81 8.18
N ASN A 15 7.68 1.65 9.00
CA ASN A 15 8.58 2.76 9.36
C ASN A 15 9.52 3.15 8.22
N SER A 16 9.61 2.37 7.15
CA SER A 16 10.42 2.70 5.98
C SER A 16 9.74 3.69 5.03
N ALA A 17 8.52 4.13 5.33
CA ALA A 17 7.70 4.96 4.44
C ALA A 17 7.50 4.29 3.07
N HIS A 18 7.32 2.96 3.07
CA HIS A 18 7.09 2.13 1.89
C HIS A 18 8.28 2.16 0.89
N SER A 19 9.48 2.39 1.39
CA SER A 19 10.68 2.45 0.56
C SER A 19 11.60 1.22 0.68
N ASP A 20 11.40 0.39 1.72
CA ASP A 20 12.21 -0.78 1.97
C ASP A 20 11.37 -2.04 1.78
N VAL A 21 11.72 -2.85 0.80
CA VAL A 21 11.06 -4.12 0.50
C VAL A 21 11.91 -5.33 0.86
N SER A 22 13.02 -5.13 1.59
CA SER A 22 13.95 -6.21 1.94
C SER A 22 13.33 -7.26 2.86
N MET A 23 12.29 -6.91 3.63
CA MET A 23 11.56 -7.84 4.50
C MET A 23 10.50 -8.64 3.75
N MET A 24 10.34 -8.43 2.45
CA MET A 24 9.43 -9.21 1.62
C MET A 24 10.12 -10.44 1.06
N ALA A 25 9.37 -11.53 0.89
CA ALA A 25 9.87 -12.70 0.18
C ALA A 25 10.21 -12.33 -1.27
N GLU A 26 11.18 -13.03 -1.85
CA GLU A 26 11.58 -12.76 -3.24
C GLU A 26 10.43 -12.95 -4.24
N ASP A 27 9.53 -13.87 -3.94
CA ASP A 27 8.35 -14.18 -4.75
C ASP A 27 7.06 -13.56 -4.20
N ALA A 28 7.18 -12.53 -3.37
CA ALA A 28 6.01 -11.86 -2.81
C ALA A 28 5.12 -11.29 -3.92
N VAL A 29 3.81 -11.26 -3.65
CA VAL A 29 2.82 -10.70 -4.58
C VAL A 29 1.92 -9.74 -3.82
N PHE A 30 1.78 -8.52 -4.35
CA PHE A 30 0.79 -7.56 -3.87
C PHE A 30 -0.31 -7.43 -4.92
N THR A 31 -1.55 -7.47 -4.47
CA THR A 31 -2.74 -7.35 -5.33
C THR A 31 -3.51 -6.09 -4.95
N ILE A 32 -3.77 -5.24 -5.94
CA ILE A 32 -4.68 -4.09 -5.79
C ILE A 32 -6.09 -4.64 -5.96
N MET A 33 -6.83 -4.77 -4.87
CA MET A 33 -8.09 -5.49 -4.87
C MET A 33 -9.19 -4.80 -5.69
N ALA A 34 -9.13 -3.48 -5.81
CA ALA A 34 -10.09 -2.72 -6.61
C ALA A 34 -10.05 -3.10 -8.09
N THR A 35 -8.90 -3.51 -8.62
CA THR A 35 -8.72 -3.81 -10.04
C THR A 35 -8.30 -5.25 -10.30
N GLY A 36 -7.84 -5.97 -9.28
CA GLY A 36 -7.26 -7.30 -9.41
C GLY A 36 -5.83 -7.29 -9.94
N GLN A 37 -5.23 -6.13 -10.15
CA GLN A 37 -3.87 -6.02 -10.67
C GLN A 37 -2.86 -6.55 -9.65
N GLU A 38 -1.95 -7.41 -10.11
CA GLU A 38 -0.91 -8.00 -9.27
C GLU A 38 0.46 -7.40 -9.58
N HIS A 39 1.27 -7.24 -8.52
CA HIS A 39 2.65 -6.81 -8.63
C HIS A 39 3.53 -7.89 -8.01
N HIS A 40 4.45 -8.43 -8.79
CA HIS A 40 5.22 -9.62 -8.44
C HIS A 40 6.66 -9.29 -8.09
N GLY A 41 7.15 -9.88 -7.00
CA GLY A 41 8.52 -9.74 -6.55
C GLY A 41 8.81 -8.40 -5.90
N ARG A 42 9.99 -8.32 -5.28
CA ARG A 42 10.40 -7.07 -4.61
C ARG A 42 10.44 -5.87 -5.55
N ASP A 43 10.98 -6.05 -6.75
CA ASP A 43 11.08 -4.95 -7.72
C ASP A 43 9.72 -4.50 -8.21
N GLY A 44 8.82 -5.43 -8.53
CA GLY A 44 7.46 -5.10 -8.95
C GLY A 44 6.68 -4.38 -7.87
N ILE A 45 6.80 -4.83 -6.63
CA ILE A 45 6.14 -4.21 -5.49
C ILE A 45 6.73 -2.82 -5.22
N LEU A 46 8.05 -2.68 -5.24
CA LEU A 46 8.69 -1.37 -5.03
C LEU A 46 8.30 -0.39 -6.12
N GLY A 47 8.20 -0.84 -7.37
CA GLY A 47 7.74 0.00 -8.48
C GLY A 47 6.32 0.51 -8.26
N MET A 48 5.42 -0.34 -7.79
CA MET A 48 4.05 0.04 -7.48
C MET A 48 4.01 1.05 -6.32
N LEU A 49 4.74 0.80 -5.23
CA LEU A 49 4.79 1.71 -4.09
C LEU A 49 5.38 3.06 -4.48
N THR A 50 6.45 3.06 -5.27
CA THR A 50 7.07 4.30 -5.75
C THR A 50 6.10 5.10 -6.60
N TYR A 51 5.37 4.43 -7.49
CA TYR A 51 4.38 5.10 -8.33
C TYR A 51 3.31 5.79 -7.50
N PHE A 52 2.71 5.09 -6.55
CA PHE A 52 1.63 5.65 -5.72
C PHE A 52 2.12 6.75 -4.78
N TYR A 53 3.27 6.58 -4.14
CA TYR A 53 3.70 7.48 -3.07
C TYR A 53 4.59 8.62 -3.54
N HIS A 54 5.25 8.49 -4.70
CA HIS A 54 6.27 9.44 -5.13
C HIS A 54 6.12 9.95 -6.56
N ILE A 55 5.38 9.27 -7.42
CA ILE A 55 5.23 9.66 -8.84
C ILE A 55 3.84 10.22 -9.11
N ALA A 56 2.80 9.43 -8.92
CA ALA A 56 1.42 9.90 -9.13
C ALA A 56 0.99 10.85 -8.00
N PHE A 57 1.45 10.58 -6.80
CA PHE A 57 1.17 11.38 -5.62
C PHE A 57 2.47 11.63 -4.85
N ASP A 58 2.52 12.74 -4.15
CA ASP A 58 3.47 12.97 -3.06
C ASP A 58 2.71 12.66 -1.78
N ALA A 59 2.86 11.43 -1.29
CA ALA A 59 1.94 10.89 -0.29
C ALA A 59 2.64 10.09 0.79
N THR A 60 1.91 9.89 1.89
CA THR A 60 2.30 9.02 2.98
C THR A 60 1.08 8.22 3.45
N ALA A 61 1.32 7.12 4.14
CA ALA A 61 0.27 6.37 4.79
C ALA A 61 0.29 6.65 6.29
N ILE A 62 -0.86 7.02 6.84
CA ILE A 62 -1.03 7.23 8.28
C ILE A 62 -1.67 5.96 8.83
N THR A 63 -0.93 5.18 9.61
CA THR A 63 -1.43 3.95 10.22
C THR A 63 -2.32 4.28 11.41
N LYS A 64 -3.54 3.74 11.40
CA LYS A 64 -4.49 3.89 12.51
C LYS A 64 -4.56 2.64 13.36
N VAL A 65 -4.57 1.46 12.73
CA VAL A 65 -4.67 0.16 13.41
C VAL A 65 -3.70 -0.80 12.74
N MET A 66 -2.93 -1.52 13.55
CA MET A 66 -2.10 -2.62 13.07
C MET A 66 -2.35 -3.84 13.95
N LEU A 67 -2.78 -4.94 13.34
CA LEU A 67 -2.98 -6.22 14.01
C LEU A 67 -2.00 -7.22 13.42
N VAL A 68 -1.34 -7.99 14.27
CA VAL A 68 -0.33 -8.96 13.83
C VAL A 68 -0.62 -10.30 14.48
N GLY A 69 -0.73 -11.33 13.64
CA GLY A 69 -0.92 -12.72 14.06
C GLY A 69 0.29 -13.58 13.74
N GLU A 70 0.10 -14.89 13.87
CA GLU A 70 1.16 -15.86 13.61
C GLU A 70 1.50 -15.98 12.11
N ASN A 71 0.50 -15.81 11.24
CA ASN A 71 0.66 -16.01 9.79
C ASN A 71 0.19 -14.83 8.98
N ASN A 72 -0.36 -13.79 9.61
CA ASN A 72 -0.87 -12.64 8.88
C ASN A 72 -0.83 -11.38 9.72
N ALA A 73 -1.04 -10.26 9.04
CA ALA A 73 -1.15 -8.95 9.66
C ALA A 73 -2.17 -8.13 8.88
N MET A 74 -2.70 -7.09 9.52
CA MET A 74 -3.61 -6.14 8.89
C MET A 74 -3.24 -4.74 9.32
N VAL A 75 -3.22 -3.83 8.37
CA VAL A 75 -2.96 -2.41 8.62
C VAL A 75 -4.10 -1.59 8.03
N GLU A 76 -4.80 -0.85 8.89
CA GLU A 76 -5.80 0.11 8.47
C GLU A 76 -5.23 1.51 8.65
N GLY A 77 -5.44 2.37 7.66
CA GLY A 77 -4.96 3.74 7.73
C GLY A 77 -5.51 4.61 6.63
N ASP A 78 -4.88 5.75 6.45
CA ASP A 78 -5.22 6.70 5.39
C ASP A 78 -4.02 6.95 4.50
N PHE A 79 -4.27 7.00 3.21
CA PHE A 79 -3.35 7.49 2.19
C PHE A 79 -3.57 9.01 2.10
N VAL A 80 -2.56 9.79 2.40
CA VAL A 80 -2.66 11.24 2.48
C VAL A 80 -1.59 11.87 1.62
N GLY A 81 -1.96 12.75 0.71
CA GLY A 81 -0.98 13.40 -0.14
C GLY A 81 -1.58 14.33 -1.16
N LYS A 82 -0.73 14.71 -2.13
CA LYS A 82 -1.07 15.62 -3.21
C LYS A 82 -0.91 14.90 -4.54
N HIS A 83 -1.87 15.09 -5.44
CA HIS A 83 -1.84 14.51 -6.79
C HIS A 83 -0.88 15.32 -7.67
N ILE A 84 0.31 14.76 -7.94
CA ILE A 84 1.40 15.47 -8.63
C ILE A 84 1.74 14.91 -10.01
N GLY A 85 1.25 13.71 -10.35
CA GLY A 85 1.51 13.08 -11.65
C GLY A 85 0.28 12.38 -12.17
N GLU A 86 0.34 11.90 -13.41
CA GLU A 86 -0.79 11.22 -14.03
C GLU A 86 -1.18 9.97 -13.23
N PHE A 87 -2.46 9.81 -12.96
CA PHE A 87 -3.03 8.64 -12.32
C PHE A 87 -4.32 8.23 -13.03
N ALA A 88 -4.38 6.97 -13.46
CA ALA A 88 -5.55 6.39 -14.14
C ALA A 88 -6.03 7.27 -15.32
N GLY A 89 -5.10 7.84 -16.07
CA GLY A 89 -5.42 8.74 -17.18
C GLY A 89 -5.76 10.16 -16.78
N ILE A 90 -5.73 10.49 -15.48
CA ILE A 90 -6.04 11.83 -14.98
C ILE A 90 -4.73 12.60 -14.83
N PRO A 91 -4.54 13.71 -15.57
CA PRO A 91 -3.36 14.57 -15.39
C PRO A 91 -3.28 15.12 -13.97
N ALA A 92 -2.08 15.48 -13.54
CA ALA A 92 -1.86 16.04 -12.22
C ALA A 92 -2.82 17.20 -11.92
N THR A 93 -3.60 17.08 -10.85
CA THR A 93 -4.57 18.09 -10.44
C THR A 93 -4.04 19.07 -9.40
N GLY A 94 -2.97 18.69 -8.70
CA GLY A 94 -2.46 19.44 -7.55
C GLY A 94 -3.35 19.38 -6.32
N LYS A 95 -4.41 18.56 -6.34
CA LYS A 95 -5.35 18.45 -5.22
C LYS A 95 -4.80 17.60 -4.09
N ASP A 96 -5.14 17.96 -2.87
CA ASP A 96 -4.87 17.13 -1.70
C ASP A 96 -5.93 16.04 -1.58
N VAL A 97 -5.49 14.85 -1.21
CA VAL A 97 -6.38 13.70 -1.03
C VAL A 97 -6.14 13.04 0.32
N ARG A 98 -7.21 12.44 0.86
CA ARG A 98 -7.15 11.59 2.05
C ARG A 98 -8.09 10.42 1.82
N VAL A 99 -7.53 9.22 1.66
CA VAL A 99 -8.29 8.06 1.22
C VAL A 99 -8.07 6.90 2.19
N PRO A 100 -9.13 6.33 2.77
CA PRO A 100 -8.99 5.14 3.62
C PRO A 100 -8.43 3.97 2.85
N LEU A 101 -7.58 3.19 3.52
CA LEU A 101 -7.09 1.94 2.97
C LEU A 101 -6.90 0.91 4.07
N CYS A 102 -6.95 -0.34 3.67
CA CYS A 102 -6.64 -1.48 4.54
C CYS A 102 -5.84 -2.48 3.73
N VAL A 103 -4.75 -2.97 4.29
CA VAL A 103 -3.94 -3.99 3.64
C VAL A 103 -3.87 -5.21 4.54
N VAL A 104 -4.16 -6.37 3.97
CA VAL A 104 -4.01 -7.65 4.65
C VAL A 104 -2.76 -8.34 4.13
N TYR A 105 -1.86 -8.68 5.04
CA TYR A 105 -0.59 -9.32 4.70
C TYR A 105 -0.58 -10.76 5.16
N ASP A 106 -0.07 -11.65 4.30
CA ASP A 106 0.29 -13.01 4.70
C ASP A 106 1.80 -13.04 4.92
N LEU A 107 2.21 -13.59 6.06
CA LEU A 107 3.62 -13.71 6.42
C LEU A 107 4.02 -15.18 6.52
N GLU A 108 5.25 -15.45 6.13
CA GLU A 108 5.86 -16.78 6.22
C GLU A 108 7.35 -16.59 6.48
N ASN A 109 7.89 -17.28 7.48
CA ASN A 109 9.28 -17.17 7.89
C ASN A 109 9.70 -15.73 8.22
N ASP A 110 8.82 -14.99 8.90
CA ASP A 110 9.02 -13.59 9.27
C ASP A 110 9.21 -12.66 8.07
N GLU A 111 8.76 -13.07 6.89
CA GLU A 111 8.75 -12.26 5.68
C GLU A 111 7.33 -12.02 5.18
N ILE A 112 7.11 -10.89 4.54
CA ILE A 112 5.84 -10.60 3.89
C ILE A 112 5.78 -11.38 2.58
N LYS A 113 4.79 -12.26 2.48
CA LYS A 113 4.60 -13.14 1.32
C LYS A 113 3.56 -12.61 0.35
N ARG A 114 2.48 -12.05 0.86
CA ARG A 114 1.40 -11.48 0.07
C ARG A 114 0.87 -10.22 0.74
N GLY A 115 0.41 -9.28 -0.09
CA GLY A 115 -0.33 -8.12 0.36
C GLY A 115 -1.58 -7.95 -0.48
N ARG A 116 -2.74 -7.86 0.16
CA ARG A 116 -4.01 -7.54 -0.50
C ARG A 116 -4.38 -6.12 -0.11
N VAL A 117 -4.31 -5.23 -1.07
CA VAL A 117 -4.53 -3.80 -0.85
C VAL A 117 -5.98 -3.46 -1.14
N TYR A 118 -6.71 -3.10 -0.11
CA TYR A 118 -8.08 -2.61 -0.19
C TYR A 118 -8.05 -1.09 -0.08
N PHE A 119 -8.20 -0.44 -1.21
CA PHE A 119 -8.08 1.01 -1.34
C PHE A 119 -9.40 1.56 -1.83
N GLU A 120 -9.93 2.58 -1.13
CA GLU A 120 -11.21 3.18 -1.47
C GLU A 120 -11.08 4.05 -2.74
N MET A 121 -10.99 3.38 -3.89
CA MET A 121 -10.82 4.04 -5.18
C MET A 121 -11.92 5.05 -5.49
N PRO A 122 -13.21 4.78 -5.22
CA PRO A 122 -14.27 5.78 -5.45
C PRO A 122 -14.04 7.07 -4.66
N ALA A 123 -13.57 6.98 -3.42
CA ALA A 123 -13.26 8.16 -2.61
C ALA A 123 -12.14 8.99 -3.24
N LEU A 124 -11.10 8.33 -3.76
CA LEU A 124 -10.01 9.01 -4.47
C LEU A 124 -10.53 9.73 -5.70
N MET A 125 -11.30 9.04 -6.54
CA MET A 125 -11.84 9.61 -7.78
C MET A 125 -12.72 10.82 -7.50
N GLN A 126 -13.57 10.73 -6.48
CA GLN A 126 -14.42 11.85 -6.07
C GLN A 126 -13.58 13.05 -5.64
N GLN A 127 -12.54 12.83 -4.86
CA GLN A 127 -11.65 13.92 -4.39
C GLN A 127 -10.88 14.54 -5.53
N LEU A 128 -10.53 13.78 -6.56
CA LEU A 128 -9.87 14.30 -7.76
C LEU A 128 -10.85 15.01 -8.71
N GLY A 129 -12.15 14.96 -8.43
CA GLY A 129 -13.15 15.62 -9.24
C GLY A 129 -13.58 14.81 -10.46
N VAL A 130 -13.39 13.50 -10.44
CA VAL A 130 -13.79 12.62 -11.55
C VAL A 130 -15.23 12.16 -11.32
N PRO A 131 -16.10 12.33 -12.32
CA PRO A 131 -17.47 11.85 -12.18
C PRO A 131 -17.51 10.34 -12.01
N MET A 132 -18.33 9.90 -11.06
CA MET A 132 -18.65 8.49 -10.82
C MET A 132 -19.95 8.19 -11.56
N GLY A 133 -19.79 7.71 -12.77
CA GLY A 133 -20.95 7.46 -13.60
C GLY A 133 -21.24 6.00 -13.81
#